data_facce620d1187c843989bbf8dfe530fc
#
_entry.id   facce620d1187c843989bbf8dfe530fc
#
_cell.length_a   1.000
_cell.length_b   1.000
_cell.length_c   1.000
_cell.angle_alpha   90.00
_cell.angle_beta   90.00
_cell.angle_gamma   90.00
#
_symmetry.space_group_name_H-M   'P 1'
#
loop_
_entity.id
_entity.type
_entity.pdbx_description
1 polymer ?
#
loop_
_entity_poly.entity_id
_entity_poly.type
_entity_poly.pdbx_seq_one_letter_code
_entity_poly.pdbx_strand_id
1 'polypeptide(L)'
;GFMDRAFFTDQQAGLKRFAFKPAAAIVSARRAGTTAALDELNKYLLYAQMPIAASRYWNMVHGQTPEDVRRDTEGLQIMRVLGKNMAWLLKNIEAGRRAGIALLEQEPRINTNFIQ
;
A
#
# COMPACT_ATOMS: atom_id res chain seq x y z
N GLY A 1 9.68 -6.56 13.08
CA GLY A 1 9.08 -7.59 12.25
C GLY A 1 9.53 -7.57 10.81
N PHE A 2 8.91 -8.39 10.00
CA PHE A 2 9.26 -8.49 8.57
C PHE A 2 9.15 -7.14 7.84
N MET A 3 8.09 -6.40 8.10
CA MET A 3 7.87 -5.11 7.43
C MET A 3 8.96 -4.10 7.78
N ASP A 4 9.33 -4.03 9.05
CA ASP A 4 10.41 -3.14 9.48
C ASP A 4 11.73 -3.45 8.77
N ARG A 5 12.07 -4.73 8.68
CA ARG A 5 13.31 -5.17 8.03
C ARG A 5 13.32 -4.86 6.55
N ALA A 6 12.23 -5.16 5.85
CA ALA A 6 12.13 -4.96 4.41
C ALA A 6 12.25 -3.47 4.07
N PHE A 7 11.49 -2.62 4.75
CA PHE A 7 11.45 -1.20 4.42
C PHE A 7 12.67 -0.45 4.93
N PHE A 8 13.23 -0.85 6.06
CA PHE A 8 14.50 -0.28 6.53
C PHE A 8 15.65 -0.59 5.57
N THR A 9 15.73 -1.83 5.09
CA THR A 9 16.73 -2.22 4.11
C THR A 9 16.59 -1.43 2.81
N ASP A 10 15.35 -1.24 2.34
CA ASP A 10 15.07 -0.44 1.15
C ASP A 10 15.48 1.02 1.36
N GLN A 11 15.21 1.58 2.53
CA GLN A 11 15.61 2.95 2.85
C GLN A 11 17.13 3.11 2.77
N GLN A 12 17.87 2.16 3.31
CA GLN A 12 19.35 2.20 3.25
C GLN A 12 19.88 2.06 1.83
N ALA A 13 19.14 1.37 0.97
CA ALA A 13 19.48 1.24 -0.45
C ALA A 13 19.02 2.44 -1.29
N GLY A 14 18.55 3.53 -0.69
CA GLY A 14 18.10 4.75 -1.38
C GLY A 14 16.70 4.65 -1.96
N LEU A 15 15.82 3.85 -1.35
CA LEU A 15 14.42 3.67 -1.76
C LEU A 15 14.27 3.15 -3.20
N LYS A 16 15.21 2.31 -3.65
CA LYS A 16 15.23 1.84 -5.04
C LYS A 16 14.30 0.67 -5.32
N ARG A 17 13.93 -0.10 -4.28
CA ARG A 17 13.19 -1.35 -4.46
C ARG A 17 11.68 -1.14 -4.50
N PHE A 18 11.15 -0.27 -3.64
CA PHE A 18 9.71 -0.09 -3.46
C PHE A 18 9.18 1.22 -4.02
N ALA A 19 10.00 2.28 -4.05
CA ALA A 19 9.52 3.60 -4.46
C ALA A 19 8.83 3.57 -5.83
N PHE A 20 7.70 4.25 -5.91
CA PHE A 20 6.87 4.42 -7.11
C PHE A 20 6.20 3.14 -7.62
N LYS A 21 6.34 2.01 -6.92
CA LYS A 21 5.57 0.81 -7.23
C LYS A 21 4.22 0.89 -6.52
N PRO A 22 3.10 0.71 -7.24
CA PRO A 22 1.78 0.73 -6.62
C PRO A 22 1.63 -0.36 -5.58
N ALA A 23 0.95 -0.04 -4.51
CA ALA A 23 0.74 -0.98 -3.43
C ALA A 23 -0.62 -0.77 -2.77
N ALA A 24 -1.07 -1.78 -2.06
CA ALA A 24 -2.24 -1.69 -1.20
C ALA A 24 -2.06 -2.65 -0.03
N ALA A 25 -2.57 -2.25 1.13
CA ALA A 25 -2.67 -3.11 2.28
C ALA A 25 -4.11 -3.58 2.43
N ILE A 26 -4.29 -4.83 2.81
CA ILE A 26 -5.59 -5.43 3.05
C ILE A 26 -5.55 -6.06 4.43
N VAL A 27 -6.61 -5.87 5.21
CA VAL A 27 -6.73 -6.46 6.53
C VAL A 27 -8.01 -7.27 6.63
N SER A 28 -7.90 -8.44 7.21
CA SER A 28 -9.04 -9.30 7.53
C SER A 28 -9.07 -9.51 9.04
N ALA A 29 -10.23 -9.41 9.64
CA ALA A 29 -10.39 -9.65 11.06
C ALA A 29 -11.78 -10.17 11.38
N ARG A 30 -11.86 -10.87 12.52
CA ARG A 30 -13.13 -11.41 13.00
C ARG A 30 -14.07 -10.31 13.49
N ARG A 31 -13.53 -9.28 14.13
CA ARG A 31 -14.34 -8.23 14.78
C ARG A 31 -13.76 -6.85 14.54
N ALA A 32 -12.98 -6.35 15.49
CA ALA A 32 -12.45 -4.99 15.50
C ALA A 32 -10.93 -4.98 15.39
N GLY A 33 -10.33 -3.80 15.29
CA GLY A 33 -8.88 -3.63 15.21
C GLY A 33 -8.33 -3.53 13.79
N THR A 34 -9.18 -3.71 12.78
CA THR A 34 -8.77 -3.64 11.38
C THR A 34 -8.27 -2.25 10.98
N THR A 35 -8.92 -1.20 11.47
CA THR A 35 -8.54 0.17 11.13
C THR A 35 -7.13 0.50 11.62
N ALA A 36 -6.82 0.16 12.88
CA ALA A 36 -5.50 0.41 13.44
C ALA A 36 -4.40 -0.37 12.70
N ALA A 37 -4.67 -1.64 12.38
CA ALA A 37 -3.73 -2.48 11.64
C ALA A 37 -3.52 -1.95 10.22
N LEU A 38 -4.58 -1.51 9.56
CA LEU A 38 -4.51 -0.95 8.22
C LEU A 38 -3.70 0.35 8.19
N ASP A 39 -3.92 1.23 9.16
CA ASP A 39 -3.17 2.48 9.28
C ASP A 39 -1.68 2.21 9.47
N GLU A 40 -1.34 1.24 10.29
CA GLU A 40 0.06 0.87 10.52
C GLU A 40 0.72 0.33 9.25
N LEU A 41 0.04 -0.55 8.51
CA LEU A 41 0.57 -1.07 7.25
C LEU A 41 0.74 0.04 6.21
N ASN A 42 -0.22 0.94 6.09
CA ASN A 42 -0.15 2.04 5.13
C ASN A 42 0.99 3.01 5.44
N LYS A 43 1.40 3.16 6.69
CA LYS A 43 2.57 3.98 7.04
C LYS A 43 3.84 3.50 6.35
N TYR A 44 4.04 2.19 6.26
CA TYR A 44 5.19 1.65 5.55
C TYR A 44 5.16 2.00 4.07
N LEU A 45 3.99 1.91 3.44
CA LEU A 45 3.84 2.23 2.03
C LEU A 45 4.11 3.71 1.77
N LEU A 46 3.60 4.60 2.63
CA LEU A 46 3.85 6.03 2.55
C LEU A 46 5.35 6.34 2.70
N TYR A 47 5.97 5.72 3.69
CA TYR A 47 7.39 5.91 3.96
C TYR A 47 8.27 5.49 2.79
N ALA A 48 7.87 4.45 2.07
CA ALA A 48 8.60 3.94 0.92
C ALA A 48 8.28 4.70 -0.38
N GLN A 49 7.46 5.75 -0.34
CA GLN A 49 7.03 6.51 -1.51
C GLN A 49 6.29 5.66 -2.55
N MET A 50 5.48 4.73 -2.08
CA MET A 50 4.67 3.89 -2.95
C MET A 50 3.30 4.53 -3.18
N PRO A 51 2.82 4.65 -4.43
CA PRO A 51 1.45 5.07 -4.68
C PRO A 51 0.49 4.03 -4.07
N ILE A 52 -0.41 4.48 -3.21
CA ILE A 52 -1.36 3.58 -2.55
C ILE A 52 -2.64 3.53 -3.38
N ALA A 53 -3.00 2.35 -3.86
CA ALA A 53 -4.27 2.15 -4.54
C ALA A 53 -5.41 2.18 -3.53
N ALA A 54 -6.47 2.87 -3.87
CA ALA A 54 -7.63 3.03 -3.02
C ALA A 54 -8.81 2.20 -3.53
N SER A 55 -9.73 1.90 -2.64
CA SER A 55 -11.03 1.34 -2.97
C SER A 55 -12.12 2.38 -2.64
N ARG A 56 -13.35 1.93 -2.52
CA ARG A 56 -14.47 2.81 -2.12
C ARG A 56 -14.58 3.01 -0.62
N TYR A 57 -13.81 2.24 0.16
CA TYR A 57 -13.80 2.26 1.62
C TYR A 57 -12.45 1.72 2.11
N TRP A 58 -12.26 1.64 3.40
CA TRP A 58 -11.04 1.06 3.95
C TRP A 58 -10.91 -0.41 3.54
N ASN A 59 -9.70 -0.83 3.21
CA ASN A 59 -9.42 -2.14 2.64
C ASN A 59 -9.49 -3.24 3.70
N MET A 60 -10.70 -3.62 4.07
CA MET A 60 -10.90 -4.63 5.10
C MET A 60 -12.04 -5.57 4.74
N VAL A 61 -11.90 -6.81 5.19
CA VAL A 61 -12.90 -7.86 5.06
C VAL A 61 -13.07 -8.50 6.44
N HIS A 62 -14.28 -8.85 6.79
CA HIS A 62 -14.58 -9.47 8.08
C HIS A 62 -14.99 -10.92 7.89
N GLY A 63 -14.59 -11.78 8.84
CA GLY A 63 -14.95 -13.17 8.87
C GLY A 63 -13.91 -14.01 9.55
N GLN A 64 -14.35 -15.11 10.17
CA GLN A 64 -13.50 -16.08 10.84
C GLN A 64 -13.19 -17.28 9.93
N THR A 65 -14.11 -17.62 9.05
CA THR A 65 -14.00 -18.73 8.11
C THR A 65 -14.20 -18.23 6.68
N PRO A 66 -13.80 -19.01 5.65
CA PRO A 66 -14.08 -18.63 4.25
C PRO A 66 -15.57 -18.37 3.99
N GLU A 67 -16.45 -19.13 4.64
CA GLU A 67 -17.89 -18.95 4.50
C GLU A 67 -18.34 -17.60 5.07
N ASP A 68 -17.81 -17.19 6.20
CA ASP A 68 -18.11 -15.90 6.82
C ASP A 68 -17.66 -14.75 5.91
N VAL A 69 -16.46 -14.85 5.35
CA VAL A 69 -15.93 -13.85 4.41
C VAL A 69 -16.84 -13.72 3.20
N ARG A 70 -17.35 -14.85 2.67
CA ARG A 70 -18.28 -14.82 1.54
C ARG A 70 -19.60 -14.13 1.86
N ARG A 71 -20.01 -14.08 3.12
CA ARG A 71 -21.20 -13.37 3.58
C ARG A 71 -20.95 -11.87 3.75
N ASP A 72 -19.70 -11.46 3.87
CA ASP A 72 -19.36 -10.03 3.92
C ASP A 72 -19.39 -9.45 2.51
N THR A 73 -20.60 -9.25 1.99
CA THR A 73 -20.80 -8.76 0.62
C THR A 73 -20.21 -7.37 0.41
N GLU A 74 -20.26 -6.53 1.42
CA GLU A 74 -19.64 -5.19 1.36
C GLU A 74 -18.11 -5.32 1.28
N GLY A 75 -17.50 -6.13 2.15
CA GLY A 75 -16.06 -6.37 2.12
C GLY A 75 -15.59 -6.95 0.79
N LEU A 76 -16.35 -7.89 0.23
CA LEU A 76 -16.03 -8.47 -1.08
C LEU A 76 -16.12 -7.41 -2.19
N GLN A 77 -17.10 -6.52 -2.14
CA GLN A 77 -17.19 -5.43 -3.10
C GLN A 77 -15.99 -4.49 -2.97
N ILE A 78 -15.59 -4.16 -1.74
CA ILE A 78 -14.41 -3.33 -1.49
C ILE A 78 -13.17 -3.97 -2.12
N MET A 79 -13.02 -5.29 -2.00
CA MET A 79 -11.90 -6.00 -2.61
C MET A 79 -11.94 -5.98 -4.13
N ARG A 80 -13.12 -6.17 -4.73
CA ARG A 80 -13.26 -6.09 -6.20
C ARG A 80 -12.94 -4.69 -6.72
N VAL A 81 -13.43 -3.66 -6.06
CA VAL A 81 -13.15 -2.26 -6.45
C VAL A 81 -11.67 -1.96 -6.29
N LEU A 82 -11.05 -2.42 -5.21
CA LEU A 82 -9.61 -2.26 -5.02
C LEU A 82 -8.83 -2.90 -6.18
N GLY A 83 -9.17 -4.12 -6.55
CA GLY A 83 -8.53 -4.81 -7.67
C GLY A 83 -8.65 -4.07 -8.99
N LYS A 84 -9.85 -3.55 -9.28
CA LYS A 84 -10.09 -2.75 -10.49
C LYS A 84 -9.29 -1.46 -10.47
N ASN A 85 -9.26 -0.77 -9.34
CA ASN A 85 -8.51 0.48 -9.20
C ASN A 85 -7.01 0.25 -9.30
N MET A 86 -6.51 -0.84 -8.72
CA MET A 86 -5.10 -1.23 -8.86
C MET A 86 -4.75 -1.52 -10.32
N ALA A 87 -5.59 -2.27 -11.03
CA ALA A 87 -5.36 -2.60 -12.43
C ALA A 87 -5.33 -1.33 -13.29
N TRP A 88 -6.25 -0.40 -13.04
CA TRP A 88 -6.28 0.89 -13.73
C TRP A 88 -5.00 1.69 -13.49
N LEU A 89 -4.55 1.75 -12.23
CA LEU A 89 -3.32 2.46 -11.86
C LEU A 89 -2.10 1.85 -12.55
N LEU A 90 -1.99 0.52 -12.53
CA LEU A 90 -0.88 -0.19 -13.17
C LEU A 90 -0.85 0.04 -14.68
N LYS A 91 -2.01 0.03 -15.33
CA LYS A 91 -2.09 0.29 -16.77
C LYS A 91 -1.63 1.71 -17.11
N ASN A 92 -2.00 2.69 -16.29
CA ASN A 92 -1.56 4.08 -16.50
C ASN A 92 -0.05 4.24 -16.32
N ILE A 93 0.51 3.60 -15.29
CA ILE A 93 1.95 3.63 -15.05
C ILE A 93 2.71 2.97 -16.19
N GLU A 94 2.24 1.83 -16.67
CA GLU A 94 2.87 1.12 -17.80
C GLU A 94 2.79 1.94 -19.10
N ALA A 95 1.65 2.57 -19.37
CA ALA A 95 1.50 3.45 -20.52
C ALA A 95 2.45 4.64 -20.45
N GLY A 96 2.61 5.22 -19.26
CA GLY A 96 3.56 6.31 -19.02
C GLY A 96 5.00 5.87 -19.28
N ARG A 97 5.36 4.69 -18.78
CA ARG A 97 6.69 4.13 -19.02
C ARG A 97 6.97 3.94 -20.52
N ARG A 98 6.01 3.38 -21.24
CA ARG A 98 6.14 3.18 -22.71
C ARG A 98 6.23 4.49 -23.47
N ALA A 99 5.59 5.55 -22.96
CA ALA A 99 5.65 6.88 -23.54
C ALA A 99 6.95 7.63 -23.21
N GLY A 100 7.84 7.03 -22.41
CA GLY A 100 9.12 7.62 -22.05
C GLY A 100 9.14 8.42 -20.77
N ILE A 101 8.11 8.31 -19.93
CA ILE A 101 8.11 8.96 -18.62
C ILE A 101 9.04 8.17 -17.70
N ALA A 102 10.16 8.78 -17.30
CA ALA A 102 11.13 8.18 -16.41
C ALA A 102 10.68 8.28 -14.95
N LEU A 103 11.18 7.36 -14.12
CA LEU A 103 11.01 7.48 -12.69
C LEU A 103 11.76 8.70 -12.16
N LEU A 104 11.18 9.32 -11.13
CA LEU A 104 11.82 10.45 -10.46
C LEU A 104 13.10 9.99 -9.74
N GLU A 105 14.13 10.82 -9.78
CA GLU A 105 15.32 10.59 -8.97
C GLU A 105 15.02 10.92 -7.51
N GLN A 106 15.60 10.13 -6.61
CA GLN A 106 15.47 10.40 -5.19
C GLN A 106 16.39 11.55 -4.79
N GLU A 107 15.85 12.55 -4.11
CA GLU A 107 16.66 13.59 -3.51
C GLU A 107 17.43 13.04 -2.31
N PRO A 108 18.64 13.57 -2.06
CA PRO A 108 19.32 13.25 -0.81
C PRO A 108 18.46 13.62 0.38
N ARG A 109 18.40 12.72 1.36
CA ARG A 109 17.55 12.90 2.53
C ARG A 109 18.04 14.05 3.40
N ILE A 110 17.13 14.95 3.76
CA ILE A 110 17.39 16.01 4.72
C ILE A 110 16.61 15.69 5.98
N ASN A 111 17.29 15.61 7.11
CA ASN A 111 16.66 15.35 8.39
C ASN A 111 16.59 16.63 9.21
N THR A 112 15.41 16.93 9.74
CA THR A 112 15.25 18.05 10.66
C THR A 112 15.81 17.65 12.02
N ASN A 113 16.69 18.47 12.55
CA ASN A 113 17.27 18.25 13.86
C ASN A 113 17.31 19.56 14.64
N PHE A 114 16.45 19.66 15.65
CA PHE A 114 16.37 20.82 16.53
C PHE A 114 17.20 20.67 17.81
N ILE A 115 17.82 19.54 17.99
CA ILE A 115 18.69 19.26 19.17
C ILE A 115 20.13 19.50 18.75
N GLN A 116 20.75 20.41 19.45
CA GLN A 116 22.16 20.74 19.23
C GLN A 116 23.04 20.19 20.32
#